data_0165080f858a5663fc94a43cf798212e
#
_entry.id   0165080f858a5663fc94a43cf798212e
#
_cell.length_a   1.000
_cell.length_b   1.000
_cell.length_c   1.000
_cell.angle_alpha   90.00
_cell.angle_beta   90.00
_cell.angle_gamma   90.00
#
_symmetry.space_group_name_H-M   'P 1'
#
loop_
_entity.id
_entity.type
_entity.pdbx_description
1 polymer ?
#
loop_
_entity_poly.entity_id
_entity_poly.type
_entity_poly.pdbx_seq_one_letter_code
_entity_poly.pdbx_strand_id
1 'polypeptide(L)'
;LASSAASDVYKRQAPDYPLQKKRHTLEYLRTMTHLRPRTNTFQAVFRVRSLCAYAIHKFFQERGFVYVHTPLITGSDCEGAGEMFQVTTLDMKNPPLNEDGTVDYSQDFFGKETNLTVSGQLNGETYAQAFRNIYTFGPTFRAENSNTTRHAAEFWMIEPECAFADLNDNMDLSLIHI
;
A
#
# COMPACT_ATOMS: atom_id res chain seq x y z
N LEU A 1 13.82 -31.99 9.84
CA LEU A 1 13.02 -32.46 8.69
C LEU A 1 12.74 -31.38 7.64
N ALA A 2 12.67 -30.09 7.99
CA ALA A 2 12.54 -28.99 7.01
C ALA A 2 13.83 -28.71 6.22
N SER A 3 14.99 -29.08 6.73
CA SER A 3 16.31 -28.86 6.11
C SER A 3 16.58 -29.75 4.89
N SER A 4 16.05 -30.96 4.84
CA SER A 4 16.28 -31.89 3.75
C SER A 4 15.49 -31.53 2.47
N ALA A 5 14.25 -31.07 2.62
CA ALA A 5 13.42 -30.67 1.49
C ALA A 5 13.99 -29.43 0.75
N ALA A 6 14.54 -28.47 1.49
CA ALA A 6 15.20 -27.31 0.89
C ALA A 6 16.49 -27.69 0.15
N SER A 7 17.27 -28.63 0.67
CA SER A 7 18.51 -29.09 0.02
C SER A 7 18.25 -29.90 -1.26
N ASP A 8 17.15 -30.64 -1.33
CA ASP A 8 16.80 -31.44 -2.51
C ASP A 8 16.27 -30.57 -3.68
N VAL A 9 15.58 -29.47 -3.38
CA VAL A 9 15.16 -28.48 -4.39
C VAL A 9 16.40 -27.86 -5.05
N TYR A 10 17.46 -27.58 -4.31
CA TYR A 10 18.70 -27.01 -4.85
C TYR A 10 19.53 -27.98 -5.69
N LYS A 11 19.39 -29.28 -5.50
CA LYS A 11 20.13 -30.29 -6.28
C LYS A 11 19.57 -30.54 -7.68
N ARG A 12 18.34 -30.12 -7.95
CA ARG A 12 17.64 -30.34 -9.21
C ARG A 12 17.36 -29.07 -10.01
N GLN A 13 18.07 -27.97 -9.73
CA GLN A 13 17.92 -26.75 -10.51
C GLN A 13 18.44 -26.96 -11.94
N ALA A 14 17.64 -26.49 -12.91
CA ALA A 14 18.08 -26.44 -14.29
C ALA A 14 19.30 -25.51 -14.42
N PRO A 15 20.27 -25.82 -15.33
CA PRO A 15 21.48 -25.02 -15.50
C PRO A 15 21.20 -23.54 -15.85
N ASP A 16 20.07 -23.29 -16.49
CA ASP A 16 19.60 -21.97 -16.91
C ASP A 16 18.75 -21.24 -15.85
N TYR A 17 18.53 -21.85 -14.66
CA TYR A 17 17.76 -21.23 -13.60
C TYR A 17 18.42 -19.92 -13.12
N PRO A 18 17.71 -18.77 -13.16
CA PRO A 18 18.35 -17.46 -12.98
C PRO A 18 18.96 -17.24 -11.60
N LEU A 19 18.40 -17.86 -10.54
CA LEU A 19 18.94 -17.76 -9.19
C LEU A 19 20.00 -18.85 -8.94
N GLN A 20 21.22 -18.56 -9.31
CA GLN A 20 22.38 -19.44 -9.06
C GLN A 20 22.89 -19.31 -7.61
N LYS A 21 23.71 -20.27 -7.14
CA LYS A 21 24.34 -20.26 -5.80
C LYS A 21 25.46 -19.22 -5.71
N LYS A 22 25.12 -17.95 -5.94
CA LYS A 22 26.02 -16.80 -5.82
C LYS A 22 25.26 -15.60 -5.28
N ARG A 23 25.99 -14.59 -4.82
CA ARG A 23 25.37 -13.31 -4.44
C ARG A 23 24.84 -12.62 -5.69
N HIS A 24 23.59 -12.20 -5.65
CA HIS A 24 22.94 -11.39 -6.67
C HIS A 24 22.78 -9.95 -6.19
N THR A 25 22.90 -8.98 -7.10
CA THR A 25 22.62 -7.56 -6.77
C THR A 25 21.13 -7.32 -6.63
N LEU A 26 20.74 -6.27 -5.91
CA LEU A 26 19.33 -5.91 -5.76
C LEU A 26 18.72 -5.50 -7.10
N GLU A 27 19.48 -4.85 -7.98
CA GLU A 27 19.07 -4.46 -9.33
C GLU A 27 18.71 -5.69 -10.15
N TYR A 28 19.59 -6.70 -10.15
CA TYR A 28 19.33 -7.96 -10.84
C TYR A 28 18.08 -8.66 -10.28
N LEU A 29 17.91 -8.69 -8.96
CA LEU A 29 16.75 -9.32 -8.33
C LEU A 29 15.43 -8.58 -8.62
N ARG A 30 15.48 -7.28 -8.94
CA ARG A 30 14.30 -6.52 -9.39
C ARG A 30 13.81 -6.94 -10.77
N THR A 31 14.66 -7.48 -11.63
CA THR A 31 14.26 -7.98 -12.96
C THR A 31 13.49 -9.30 -12.89
N MET A 32 13.51 -9.99 -11.74
CA MET A 32 12.82 -11.26 -11.52
C MET A 32 12.01 -11.26 -10.21
N THR A 33 11.02 -10.41 -10.15
CA THR A 33 10.20 -10.16 -8.95
C THR A 33 9.54 -11.42 -8.40
N HIS A 34 9.14 -12.36 -9.26
CA HIS A 34 8.51 -13.63 -8.89
C HIS A 34 9.48 -14.65 -8.26
N LEU A 35 10.80 -14.50 -8.47
CA LEU A 35 11.82 -15.40 -7.90
C LEU A 35 12.58 -14.80 -6.71
N ARG A 36 12.69 -13.46 -6.64
CA ARG A 36 13.48 -12.78 -5.59
C ARG A 36 13.10 -13.19 -4.15
N PRO A 37 11.84 -13.54 -3.81
CA PRO A 37 11.51 -14.00 -2.46
C PRO A 37 12.23 -15.28 -2.03
N ARG A 38 12.78 -16.05 -2.98
CA ARG A 38 13.57 -17.26 -2.68
C ARG A 38 14.99 -16.97 -2.21
N THR A 39 15.46 -15.74 -2.34
CA THR A 39 16.80 -15.33 -1.87
C THR A 39 16.79 -15.05 -0.37
N ASN A 40 17.91 -15.33 0.31
CA ASN A 40 18.03 -15.07 1.75
C ASN A 40 17.77 -13.59 2.09
N THR A 41 18.24 -12.67 1.25
CA THR A 41 18.04 -11.23 1.44
C THR A 41 16.57 -10.89 1.47
N PHE A 42 15.80 -11.30 0.45
CA PHE A 42 14.37 -10.97 0.40
C PHE A 42 13.53 -11.76 1.39
N GLN A 43 13.94 -12.99 1.75
CA GLN A 43 13.32 -13.69 2.86
C GLN A 43 13.45 -12.91 4.17
N ALA A 44 14.64 -12.36 4.46
CA ALA A 44 14.85 -11.51 5.63
C ALA A 44 14.00 -10.22 5.55
N VAL A 45 14.04 -9.52 4.42
CA VAL A 45 13.25 -8.30 4.20
C VAL A 45 11.75 -8.53 4.43
N PHE A 46 11.18 -9.57 3.81
CA PHE A 46 9.74 -9.83 3.94
C PHE A 46 9.34 -10.33 5.34
N ARG A 47 10.22 -11.04 6.06
CA ARG A 47 9.98 -11.40 7.47
C ARG A 47 9.98 -10.17 8.37
N VAL A 48 10.93 -9.25 8.19
CA VAL A 48 10.97 -7.98 8.93
C VAL A 48 9.73 -7.17 8.62
N ARG A 49 9.36 -7.02 7.33
CA ARG A 49 8.12 -6.31 6.94
C ARG A 49 6.88 -6.89 7.60
N SER A 50 6.75 -8.22 7.64
CA SER A 50 5.64 -8.91 8.30
C SER A 50 5.58 -8.63 9.80
N LEU A 51 6.74 -8.68 10.48
CA LEU A 51 6.83 -8.36 11.90
C LEU A 51 6.51 -6.88 12.20
N CYS A 52 6.97 -5.97 11.35
CA CYS A 52 6.63 -4.54 11.48
C CYS A 52 5.13 -4.30 11.32
N ALA A 53 4.47 -4.94 10.35
CA ALA A 53 3.03 -4.82 10.18
C ALA A 53 2.27 -5.32 11.42
N TYR A 54 2.67 -6.47 11.97
CA TYR A 54 2.10 -6.98 13.21
C TYR A 54 2.33 -6.04 14.39
N ALA A 55 3.55 -5.49 14.52
CA ALA A 55 3.87 -4.56 15.60
C ALA A 55 3.03 -3.27 15.55
N ILE A 56 2.77 -2.74 14.35
CA ILE A 56 1.88 -1.59 14.13
C ILE A 56 0.47 -1.92 14.63
N HIS A 57 -0.12 -3.03 14.18
CA HIS A 57 -1.45 -3.43 14.63
C HIS A 57 -1.49 -3.64 16.15
N LYS A 58 -0.50 -4.34 16.72
CA LYS A 58 -0.42 -4.58 18.15
C LYS A 58 -0.35 -3.25 18.92
N PHE A 59 0.50 -2.33 18.50
CA PHE A 59 0.68 -1.03 19.14
C PHE A 59 -0.64 -0.26 19.27
N PHE A 60 -1.38 -0.12 18.17
CA PHE A 60 -2.62 0.66 18.15
C PHE A 60 -3.76 -0.05 18.89
N GLN A 61 -3.93 -1.36 18.69
CA GLN A 61 -5.00 -2.10 19.34
C GLN A 61 -4.83 -2.20 20.86
N GLU A 62 -3.61 -2.35 21.36
CA GLU A 62 -3.33 -2.32 22.81
C GLU A 62 -3.62 -0.96 23.44
N ARG A 63 -3.72 0.11 22.63
CA ARG A 63 -4.09 1.48 23.04
C ARG A 63 -5.55 1.81 22.80
N GLY A 64 -6.36 0.82 22.44
CA GLY A 64 -7.80 0.98 22.24
C GLY A 64 -8.19 1.61 20.91
N PHE A 65 -7.27 1.69 19.94
CA PHE A 65 -7.60 2.11 18.60
C PHE A 65 -8.29 1.00 17.81
N VAL A 66 -9.27 1.38 17.00
CA VAL A 66 -9.97 0.46 16.09
C VAL A 66 -9.32 0.52 14.71
N TYR A 67 -8.90 -0.63 14.19
CA TYR A 67 -8.43 -0.73 12.81
C TYR A 67 -9.58 -0.59 11.83
N VAL A 68 -9.44 0.31 10.88
CA VAL A 68 -10.44 0.55 9.83
C VAL A 68 -9.83 0.26 8.46
N HIS A 69 -10.49 -0.61 7.69
CA HIS A 69 -10.17 -0.84 6.29
C HIS A 69 -10.99 0.11 5.42
N THR A 70 -10.34 1.15 4.88
CA THR A 70 -10.97 2.12 3.99
C THR A 70 -10.87 1.67 2.52
N PRO A 71 -11.83 2.04 1.66
CA PRO A 71 -11.78 1.68 0.24
C PRO A 71 -10.52 2.22 -0.46
N LEU A 72 -9.94 1.39 -1.32
CA LEU A 72 -8.79 1.79 -2.15
C LEU A 72 -9.21 2.49 -3.44
N ILE A 73 -10.41 2.17 -3.96
CA ILE A 73 -11.01 2.86 -5.10
C ILE A 73 -12.00 3.88 -4.57
N THR A 74 -11.82 5.13 -4.93
CA THR A 74 -12.62 6.25 -4.43
C THR A 74 -12.98 7.22 -5.55
N GLY A 75 -14.13 7.88 -5.41
CA GLY A 75 -14.51 9.02 -6.25
C GLY A 75 -14.16 10.37 -5.63
N SER A 76 -13.45 10.38 -4.50
CA SER A 76 -13.11 11.59 -3.75
C SER A 76 -11.60 11.76 -3.66
N ASP A 77 -11.11 12.97 -3.91
CA ASP A 77 -9.75 13.36 -3.59
C ASP A 77 -9.66 13.68 -2.10
N CYS A 78 -8.57 13.24 -1.47
CA CYS A 78 -8.27 13.55 -0.08
C CYS A 78 -7.33 14.76 -0.02
N GLU A 79 -7.84 15.91 0.41
CA GLU A 79 -7.10 17.14 0.64
C GLU A 79 -6.36 17.74 -0.59
N GLY A 80 -6.68 17.33 -1.80
CA GLY A 80 -5.91 17.72 -2.98
C GLY A 80 -4.46 17.24 -2.94
N ALA A 81 -4.21 16.13 -2.25
CA ALA A 81 -2.88 15.66 -1.87
C ALA A 81 -2.14 14.93 -2.98
N GLY A 82 -2.25 15.37 -4.22
CA GLY A 82 -1.45 14.88 -5.32
C GLY A 82 -2.23 14.32 -6.50
N GLU A 83 -1.51 13.94 -7.54
CA GLU A 83 -2.10 13.32 -8.72
C GLU A 83 -2.56 11.90 -8.40
N MET A 84 -3.80 11.58 -8.78
CA MET A 84 -4.41 10.28 -8.54
C MET A 84 -4.28 9.37 -9.78
N PHE A 85 -4.05 8.10 -9.55
CA PHE A 85 -4.19 7.08 -10.60
C PHE A 85 -5.66 6.81 -10.85
N GLN A 86 -6.10 6.99 -12.11
CA GLN A 86 -7.46 6.71 -12.51
C GLN A 86 -7.72 5.20 -12.59
N VAL A 87 -8.91 4.78 -12.14
CA VAL A 87 -9.42 3.41 -12.25
C VAL A 87 -10.63 3.42 -13.16
N THR A 88 -10.54 2.76 -14.29
CA THR A 88 -11.63 2.68 -15.28
C THR A 88 -11.67 1.34 -15.97
N THR A 89 -12.88 0.93 -16.41
CA THR A 89 -13.11 -0.24 -17.26
C THR A 89 -13.43 0.16 -18.71
N LEU A 90 -13.46 1.46 -19.00
CA LEU A 90 -13.70 1.97 -20.35
C LEU A 90 -12.53 1.63 -21.29
N ASP A 91 -12.82 1.46 -22.56
CA ASP A 91 -11.78 1.32 -23.59
C ASP A 91 -11.06 2.66 -23.81
N MET A 92 -9.84 2.74 -23.31
CA MET A 92 -9.00 3.94 -23.41
C MET A 92 -8.64 4.33 -24.85
N LYS A 93 -8.82 3.44 -25.84
CA LYS A 93 -8.60 3.76 -27.26
C LYS A 93 -9.79 4.45 -27.90
N ASN A 94 -10.99 4.17 -27.37
CA ASN A 94 -12.23 4.73 -27.88
C ASN A 94 -13.24 4.89 -26.74
N PRO A 95 -12.99 5.78 -25.78
CA PRO A 95 -13.89 6.00 -24.67
C PRO A 95 -15.21 6.63 -25.16
N PRO A 96 -16.33 6.34 -24.50
CA PRO A 96 -17.58 7.05 -24.75
C PRO A 96 -17.39 8.53 -24.37
N LEU A 97 -17.96 9.42 -25.17
CA LEU A 97 -17.82 10.87 -24.98
C LEU A 97 -19.20 11.53 -24.79
N ASN A 98 -19.23 12.53 -23.95
CA ASN A 98 -20.33 13.47 -23.82
C ASN A 98 -20.39 14.44 -25.05
N GLU A 99 -21.44 15.21 -25.17
CA GLU A 99 -21.61 16.20 -26.24
C GLU A 99 -20.50 17.27 -26.25
N ASP A 100 -19.90 17.55 -25.11
CA ASP A 100 -18.79 18.52 -24.94
C ASP A 100 -17.41 17.93 -25.22
N GLY A 101 -17.33 16.63 -25.56
CA GLY A 101 -16.08 15.93 -25.85
C GLY A 101 -15.34 15.38 -24.63
N THR A 102 -15.89 15.53 -23.43
CA THR A 102 -15.36 14.90 -22.22
C THR A 102 -15.74 13.42 -22.15
N VAL A 103 -15.00 12.62 -21.37
CA VAL A 103 -15.30 11.19 -21.19
C VAL A 103 -16.63 11.02 -20.43
N ASP A 104 -17.50 10.19 -20.97
CA ASP A 104 -18.78 9.83 -20.33
C ASP A 104 -18.58 8.69 -19.34
N TYR A 105 -18.23 9.02 -18.10
CA TYR A 105 -18.06 8.07 -17.02
C TYR A 105 -19.37 7.44 -16.51
N SER A 106 -20.53 7.89 -16.97
CA SER A 106 -21.80 7.22 -16.62
C SER A 106 -21.86 5.78 -17.16
N GLN A 107 -21.07 5.49 -18.19
CA GLN A 107 -20.92 4.16 -18.79
C GLN A 107 -19.80 3.31 -18.16
N ASP A 108 -19.02 3.87 -17.23
CA ASP A 108 -17.99 3.13 -16.51
C ASP A 108 -18.59 2.26 -15.39
N PHE A 109 -17.79 1.35 -14.85
CA PHE A 109 -18.21 0.37 -13.85
C PHE A 109 -18.94 0.99 -12.62
N PHE A 110 -18.43 2.11 -12.12
CA PHE A 110 -19.03 2.83 -10.97
C PHE A 110 -19.99 3.94 -11.37
N GLY A 111 -20.23 4.16 -12.66
CA GLY A 111 -21.10 5.24 -13.18
C GLY A 111 -20.58 6.65 -12.91
N LYS A 112 -19.33 6.79 -12.55
CA LYS A 112 -18.62 8.05 -12.30
C LYS A 112 -17.10 7.83 -12.35
N GLU A 113 -16.36 8.92 -12.49
CA GLU A 113 -14.90 8.88 -12.39
C GLU A 113 -14.46 8.35 -11.02
N THR A 114 -13.52 7.40 -11.04
CA THR A 114 -12.93 6.81 -9.84
C THR A 114 -11.41 6.71 -9.95
N ASN A 115 -10.76 6.74 -8.79
CA ASN A 115 -9.32 6.79 -8.69
C ASN A 115 -8.83 5.87 -7.56
N LEU A 116 -7.53 5.54 -7.57
CA LEU A 116 -6.87 4.93 -6.41
C LEU A 116 -6.66 5.99 -5.33
N THR A 117 -6.94 5.64 -4.09
CA THR A 117 -6.83 6.56 -2.96
C THR A 117 -5.40 7.01 -2.69
N VAL A 118 -5.23 8.27 -2.35
CA VAL A 118 -3.96 8.87 -1.90
C VAL A 118 -3.79 8.81 -0.39
N SER A 119 -4.88 8.54 0.36
CA SER A 119 -4.91 8.43 1.82
C SER A 119 -6.20 7.74 2.28
N GLY A 120 -6.14 7.03 3.39
CA GLY A 120 -7.31 6.49 4.06
C GLY A 120 -8.03 7.50 4.96
N GLN A 121 -7.46 8.69 5.16
CA GLN A 121 -7.90 9.68 6.15
C GLN A 121 -9.36 10.11 5.94
N LEU A 122 -9.73 10.56 4.75
CA LEU A 122 -11.06 11.11 4.47
C LEU A 122 -12.20 10.14 4.87
N ASN A 123 -12.03 8.85 4.54
CA ASN A 123 -12.97 7.83 4.99
C ASN A 123 -12.78 7.50 6.48
N GLY A 124 -11.53 7.50 6.96
CA GLY A 124 -11.19 7.24 8.36
C GLY A 124 -11.88 8.19 9.33
N GLU A 125 -11.95 9.49 9.01
CA GLU A 125 -12.60 10.51 9.83
C GLU A 125 -14.09 10.20 10.08
N THR A 126 -14.79 9.59 9.13
CA THR A 126 -16.19 9.18 9.34
C THR A 126 -16.33 8.09 10.40
N TYR A 127 -15.34 7.19 10.49
CA TYR A 127 -15.30 6.15 11.52
C TYR A 127 -14.82 6.72 12.87
N ALA A 128 -13.94 7.73 12.87
CA ALA A 128 -13.51 8.39 14.09
C ALA A 128 -14.67 9.05 14.83
N GLN A 129 -15.71 9.53 14.10
CA GLN A 129 -16.94 10.05 14.70
C GLN A 129 -17.73 8.98 15.49
N ALA A 130 -17.57 7.71 15.13
CA ALA A 130 -18.27 6.60 15.82
C ALA A 130 -17.37 5.92 16.89
N PHE A 131 -16.09 5.76 16.62
CA PHE A 131 -15.18 4.97 17.47
C PHE A 131 -14.18 5.81 18.25
N ARG A 132 -14.13 7.13 18.04
CA ARG A 132 -13.21 8.10 18.62
C ARG A 132 -11.76 7.91 18.14
N ASN A 133 -11.13 6.79 18.45
CA ASN A 133 -9.75 6.50 18.07
C ASN A 133 -9.72 5.37 17.05
N ILE A 134 -9.29 5.68 15.85
CA ILE A 134 -9.15 4.72 14.77
C ILE A 134 -7.75 4.81 14.16
N TYR A 135 -7.37 3.82 13.40
CA TYR A 135 -6.22 3.92 12.50
C TYR A 135 -6.48 3.17 11.20
N THR A 136 -5.97 3.72 10.12
CA THR A 136 -5.80 2.99 8.88
C THR A 136 -4.35 2.50 8.78
N PHE A 137 -4.14 1.38 8.15
CA PHE A 137 -2.83 0.87 7.77
C PHE A 137 -2.98 0.07 6.50
N GLY A 138 -2.63 0.65 5.37
CA GLY A 138 -2.86 0.05 4.07
C GLY A 138 -2.14 0.79 2.93
N PRO A 139 -2.24 0.24 1.71
CA PRO A 139 -1.63 0.85 0.54
C PRO A 139 -2.33 2.14 0.16
N THR A 140 -1.52 3.13 -0.23
CA THR A 140 -1.92 4.39 -0.83
C THR A 140 -1.15 4.61 -2.11
N PHE A 141 -1.69 5.43 -3.00
CA PHE A 141 -1.18 5.57 -4.35
C PHE A 141 -1.07 7.06 -4.71
N ARG A 142 0.07 7.47 -5.26
CA ARG A 142 0.29 8.83 -5.75
C ARG A 142 0.95 8.80 -7.11
N ALA A 143 0.33 9.45 -8.09
CA ALA A 143 0.80 9.49 -9.48
C ALA A 143 1.81 10.60 -9.74
N GLU A 144 2.27 11.27 -8.70
CA GLU A 144 3.23 12.37 -8.81
C GLU A 144 4.49 11.96 -9.56
N ASN A 145 4.86 12.75 -10.54
CA ASN A 145 6.10 12.56 -11.30
C ASN A 145 7.31 13.02 -10.48
N SER A 146 7.70 12.21 -9.49
CA SER A 146 8.85 12.47 -8.62
C SER A 146 9.92 11.40 -8.79
N ASN A 147 11.07 11.79 -9.30
CA ASN A 147 12.23 10.90 -9.54
C ASN A 147 13.22 10.92 -8.37
N THR A 148 12.75 10.83 -7.13
CA THR A 148 13.62 10.74 -5.96
C THR A 148 13.70 9.31 -5.43
N THR A 149 14.77 8.99 -4.70
CA THR A 149 14.96 7.67 -4.08
C THR A 149 13.99 7.38 -2.93
N ARG A 150 13.21 8.37 -2.49
CA ARG A 150 12.31 8.30 -1.34
C ARG A 150 10.84 8.30 -1.72
N HIS A 151 10.49 8.54 -3.00
CA HIS A 151 9.11 8.51 -3.47
C HIS A 151 8.81 7.18 -4.15
N ALA A 152 7.66 6.63 -3.80
CA ALA A 152 7.10 5.45 -4.44
C ALA A 152 5.66 5.75 -4.84
N ALA A 153 5.24 5.26 -5.99
CA ALA A 153 3.88 5.43 -6.47
C ALA A 153 2.85 4.62 -5.65
N GLU A 154 3.31 3.57 -4.98
CA GLU A 154 2.54 2.77 -4.02
C GLU A 154 3.34 2.61 -2.73
N PHE A 155 2.74 2.94 -1.60
CA PHE A 155 3.35 2.77 -0.28
C PHE A 155 2.25 2.56 0.78
N TRP A 156 2.64 2.01 1.93
CA TRP A 156 1.71 1.82 3.04
C TRP A 156 1.81 2.96 4.02
N MET A 157 0.68 3.57 4.34
CA MET A 157 0.58 4.63 5.35
C MET A 157 -0.02 4.10 6.65
N ILE A 158 0.43 4.68 7.75
CA ILE A 158 -0.13 4.51 9.08
C ILE A 158 -0.77 5.85 9.43
N GLU A 159 -2.09 5.87 9.56
CA GLU A 159 -2.86 7.10 9.73
C GLU A 159 -3.80 6.96 10.93
N PRO A 160 -3.34 7.28 12.16
CA PRO A 160 -4.21 7.35 13.32
C PRO A 160 -5.06 8.62 13.27
N GLU A 161 -6.35 8.47 13.59
CA GLU A 161 -7.30 9.57 13.71
C GLU A 161 -7.95 9.53 15.09
N CYS A 162 -7.88 10.65 15.80
CA CYS A 162 -8.39 10.80 17.15
C CYS A 162 -9.45 11.92 17.19
N ALA A 163 -10.73 11.55 17.20
CA ALA A 163 -11.77 12.55 17.36
C ALA A 163 -11.72 13.19 18.76
N PHE A 164 -11.97 14.50 18.81
CA PHE A 164 -12.00 15.30 20.04
C PHE A 164 -10.64 15.39 20.79
N ALA A 165 -9.55 15.08 20.12
CA ALA A 165 -8.19 15.23 20.65
C ALA A 165 -7.68 16.66 20.42
N ASP A 166 -6.90 17.17 21.39
CA ASP A 166 -6.17 18.42 21.24
C ASP A 166 -4.69 18.17 20.85
N LEU A 167 -3.91 19.25 20.81
CA LEU A 167 -2.49 19.17 20.48
C LEU A 167 -1.70 18.34 21.51
N ASN A 168 -2.06 18.39 22.79
CA ASN A 168 -1.34 17.64 23.83
C ASN A 168 -1.61 16.14 23.69
N ASP A 169 -2.87 15.75 23.45
CA ASP A 169 -3.24 14.37 23.17
C ASP A 169 -2.44 13.82 21.96
N ASN A 170 -2.30 14.64 20.93
CA ASN A 170 -1.58 14.25 19.71
C ASN A 170 -0.06 14.15 19.95
N MET A 171 0.51 15.06 20.76
CA MET A 171 1.91 14.98 21.17
C MET A 171 2.17 13.72 22.02
N ASP A 172 1.28 13.39 22.95
CA ASP A 172 1.41 12.19 23.78
C ASP A 172 1.41 10.91 22.93
N LEU A 173 0.53 10.84 21.93
CA LEU A 173 0.53 9.71 20.98
C LEU A 173 1.83 9.67 20.16
N SER A 174 2.35 10.81 19.73
CA SER A 174 3.57 10.92 18.92
C SER A 174 4.83 10.62 19.72
N LEU A 175 4.94 11.11 20.96
CA LEU A 175 6.13 10.97 21.82
C LEU A 175 6.35 9.53 22.32
N ILE A 176 5.35 8.68 22.30
CA ILE A 176 5.50 7.25 22.62
C ILE A 176 6.46 6.53 21.65
N HIS A 177 6.80 7.16 20.52
CA HIS A 177 7.66 6.60 19.47
C HIS A 177 9.12 7.07 19.55
N ILE A 178 9.45 7.95 20.46
CA ILE A 178 10.80 8.40 20.76
C ILE A 178 11.22 7.79 22.12
#